data_ad1822f3ccd8a169a43f8102ef87c3b8
#
_entry.id   ad1822f3ccd8a169a43f8102ef87c3b8
#
_cell.length_a   1.000
_cell.length_b   1.000
_cell.length_c   1.000
_cell.angle_alpha   90.00
_cell.angle_beta   90.00
_cell.angle_gamma   90.00
#
_symmetry.space_group_name_H-M   'P 1'
#
loop_
_entity.id
_entity.type
_entity.pdbx_description
1 polymer ?
#
loop_
_entity_poly.entity_id
_entity_poly.type
_entity_poly.pdbx_seq_one_letter_code
_entity_poly.pdbx_strand_id
1 'polypeptide(L)'
;MLKPDDFIEFKRDGVQDGVYRKLRLGKYPIQARLDLHRKTLKEARDEVVKFLKQCIKMDIRTVVIVHGRGERSNPPALMKSFVASWLQQIREVQCVHSAQRFHGGSGAVYVLLRKSAEKKMETRERHQKRLG
;
A
#
# COMPACT_ATOMS: atom_id res chain seq x y z
N MET A 1 10.08 16.02 -5.54
CA MET A 1 9.11 15.11 -6.18
C MET A 1 9.81 13.91 -6.78
N LEU A 2 9.10 12.79 -6.82
CA LEU A 2 9.61 11.59 -7.47
C LEU A 2 9.65 11.76 -8.99
N LYS A 3 10.48 10.96 -9.64
CA LYS A 3 10.55 10.83 -11.09
C LYS A 3 9.81 9.57 -11.55
N PRO A 4 9.42 9.46 -12.82
CA PRO A 4 8.67 8.30 -13.31
C PRO A 4 9.28 6.93 -13.01
N ASP A 5 10.61 6.82 -13.02
CA ASP A 5 11.30 5.55 -12.75
C ASP A 5 11.72 5.37 -11.29
N ASP A 6 11.50 6.36 -10.45
CA ASP A 6 11.86 6.25 -9.02
C ASP A 6 10.99 5.21 -8.33
N PHE A 7 11.57 4.53 -7.34
CA PHE A 7 10.80 3.63 -6.49
C PHE A 7 10.13 4.41 -5.36
N ILE A 8 8.92 4.01 -5.02
CA ILE A 8 8.28 4.41 -3.77
C ILE A 8 8.75 3.40 -2.73
N GLU A 9 9.33 3.89 -1.64
CA GLU A 9 9.83 3.06 -0.55
C GLU A 9 9.49 3.72 0.78
N PHE A 10 8.86 2.98 1.66
CA PHE A 10 8.55 3.45 3.00
C PHE A 10 8.28 2.25 3.91
N LYS A 11 8.94 2.25 5.06
CA LYS A 11 8.72 1.25 6.11
C LYS A 11 8.58 1.97 7.43
N ARG A 12 7.45 1.75 8.11
CA ARG A 12 7.22 2.32 9.44
C ARG A 12 8.11 1.62 10.45
N ASP A 13 8.55 2.37 11.45
CA ASP A 13 9.36 1.81 12.55
C ASP A 13 8.60 0.66 13.20
N GLY A 14 9.32 -0.41 13.51
CA GLY A 14 8.74 -1.62 14.09
C GLY A 14 8.32 -2.68 13.10
N VAL A 15 8.24 -2.37 11.82
CA VAL A 15 7.98 -3.37 10.78
C VAL A 15 9.26 -4.17 10.55
N GLN A 16 9.18 -5.49 10.62
CA GLN A 16 10.33 -6.38 10.44
C GLN A 16 10.86 -6.31 9.01
N ASP A 17 12.18 -6.35 8.88
CA ASP A 17 12.85 -6.30 7.56
C ASP A 17 12.42 -7.43 6.64
N GLY A 18 12.20 -8.63 7.17
CA GLY A 18 11.73 -9.78 6.40
C GLY A 18 10.34 -9.59 5.81
N VAL A 19 9.46 -8.92 6.57
CA VAL A 19 8.11 -8.57 6.09
C VAL A 19 8.21 -7.58 4.93
N TYR A 20 9.02 -6.54 5.08
CA TYR A 20 9.22 -5.55 4.04
C TYR A 20 9.83 -6.15 2.77
N ARG A 21 10.85 -7.00 2.94
CA ARG A 21 11.47 -7.70 1.81
C ARG A 21 10.46 -8.54 1.04
N LYS A 22 9.60 -9.25 1.75
CA LYS A 22 8.56 -10.09 1.15
C LYS A 22 7.56 -9.24 0.34
N LEU A 23 7.19 -8.08 0.87
CA LEU A 23 6.35 -7.13 0.15
C LEU A 23 7.04 -6.65 -1.13
N ARG A 24 8.28 -6.17 -1.00
CA ARG A 24 9.07 -5.67 -2.13
C ARG A 24 9.21 -6.70 -3.26
N LEU A 25 9.39 -7.96 -2.90
CA LEU A 25 9.56 -9.04 -3.88
C LEU A 25 8.23 -9.52 -4.48
N GLY A 26 7.11 -8.95 -4.06
CA GLY A 26 5.79 -9.32 -4.58
C GLY A 26 5.34 -10.71 -4.17
N LYS A 27 5.80 -11.19 -3.01
CA LYS A 27 5.52 -12.56 -2.54
C LYS A 27 4.23 -12.68 -1.73
N TYR A 28 3.66 -11.57 -1.31
CA TYR A 28 2.33 -11.62 -0.68
C TYR A 28 1.25 -11.66 -1.76
N PRO A 29 0.19 -12.45 -1.57
CA PRO A 29 -0.96 -12.40 -2.47
C PRO A 29 -1.58 -11.00 -2.46
N ILE A 30 -1.90 -10.47 -3.63
CA ILE A 30 -2.58 -9.20 -3.76
C ILE A 30 -4.08 -9.45 -3.58
N GLN A 31 -4.65 -8.89 -2.53
CA GLN A 31 -6.04 -9.14 -2.15
C GLN A 31 -7.02 -8.12 -2.73
N ALA A 32 -6.54 -6.94 -3.10
CA ALA A 32 -7.37 -5.91 -3.72
C ALA A 32 -6.50 -4.97 -4.54
N ARG A 33 -7.11 -4.30 -5.51
CA ARG A 33 -6.44 -3.41 -6.44
C ARG A 33 -7.26 -2.13 -6.63
N LEU A 34 -6.58 -0.98 -6.60
CA LEU A 34 -7.18 0.32 -6.90
C LEU A 34 -6.44 0.94 -8.08
N ASP A 35 -7.18 1.34 -9.10
CA ASP A 35 -6.62 2.01 -10.27
C ASP A 35 -7.02 3.49 -10.24
N LEU A 36 -6.04 4.37 -10.22
CA LEU A 36 -6.24 5.82 -10.19
C LEU A 36 -6.15 6.46 -11.58
N HIS A 37 -6.21 5.65 -12.63
CA HIS A 37 -6.13 6.16 -14.01
C HIS A 37 -7.24 7.16 -14.29
N ARG A 38 -6.89 8.29 -14.91
CA ARG A 38 -7.82 9.36 -15.26
C ARG A 38 -8.53 10.04 -14.09
N LYS A 39 -7.99 9.91 -12.88
CA LYS A 39 -8.52 10.62 -11.71
C LYS A 39 -7.80 11.93 -11.52
N THR A 40 -8.52 12.93 -11.03
CA THR A 40 -7.88 14.15 -10.52
C THR A 40 -7.17 13.84 -9.20
N LEU A 41 -6.27 14.71 -8.76
CA LEU A 41 -5.60 14.53 -7.47
C LEU A 41 -6.62 14.45 -6.32
N LYS A 42 -7.64 15.29 -6.34
CA LYS A 42 -8.68 15.28 -5.31
C LYS A 42 -9.46 13.96 -5.32
N GLU A 43 -9.89 13.52 -6.48
CA GLU A 43 -10.60 12.24 -6.62
C GLU A 43 -9.74 11.08 -6.16
N ALA A 44 -8.49 11.06 -6.57
CA ALA A 44 -7.54 10.00 -6.21
C ALA A 44 -7.33 9.94 -4.70
N ARG A 45 -7.14 11.10 -4.05
CA ARG A 45 -6.96 11.18 -2.61
C ARG A 45 -8.16 10.60 -1.87
N ASP A 46 -9.36 11.02 -2.25
CA ASP A 46 -10.60 10.53 -1.64
C ASP A 46 -10.76 9.03 -1.85
N GLU A 47 -10.46 8.54 -3.03
CA GLU A 47 -10.55 7.11 -3.34
C GLU A 47 -9.52 6.26 -2.60
N VAL A 48 -8.30 6.74 -2.47
CA VAL A 48 -7.25 6.03 -1.70
C VAL A 48 -7.68 5.87 -0.25
N VAL A 49 -8.14 6.95 0.39
CA VAL A 49 -8.57 6.90 1.79
C VAL A 49 -9.75 5.95 1.97
N LYS A 50 -10.75 6.07 1.13
CA LYS A 50 -11.95 5.23 1.17
C LYS A 50 -11.63 3.75 0.94
N PHE A 51 -10.80 3.48 -0.07
CA PHE A 51 -10.36 2.13 -0.41
C PHE A 51 -9.62 1.46 0.74
N LEU A 52 -8.65 2.15 1.32
CA LEU A 52 -7.86 1.58 2.41
C LEU A 52 -8.70 1.36 3.67
N LYS A 53 -9.59 2.29 4.01
CA LYS A 53 -10.52 2.10 5.13
C LYS A 53 -11.38 0.85 4.95
N GLN A 54 -11.90 0.66 3.75
CA GLN A 54 -12.73 -0.50 3.45
C GLN A 54 -11.92 -1.79 3.51
N CYS A 55 -10.71 -1.78 2.98
CA CYS A 55 -9.81 -2.94 3.05
C CYS A 55 -9.53 -3.35 4.50
N ILE A 56 -9.29 -2.39 5.38
CA ILE A 56 -9.05 -2.66 6.80
C ILE A 56 -10.27 -3.32 7.44
N LYS A 57 -11.46 -2.81 7.16
CA LYS A 57 -12.72 -3.39 7.68
C LYS A 57 -12.92 -4.83 7.21
N MET A 58 -12.44 -5.17 6.02
CA MET A 58 -12.57 -6.50 5.44
C MET A 58 -11.39 -7.42 5.75
N ASP A 59 -10.49 -7.00 6.64
CA ASP A 59 -9.26 -7.73 7.00
C ASP A 59 -8.33 -8.00 5.81
N ILE A 60 -8.38 -7.15 4.82
CA ILE A 60 -7.46 -7.19 3.69
C ILE A 60 -6.15 -6.57 4.12
N ARG A 61 -5.03 -7.27 3.88
CA ARG A 61 -3.71 -6.87 4.33
C ARG A 61 -2.83 -6.31 3.23
N THR A 62 -2.86 -6.90 2.06
CA THR A 62 -1.94 -6.54 0.97
C THR A 62 -2.73 -6.13 -0.26
N VAL A 63 -2.46 -4.92 -0.72
CA VAL A 63 -3.14 -4.34 -1.88
C VAL A 63 -2.13 -3.72 -2.83
N VAL A 64 -2.55 -3.46 -4.06
CA VAL A 64 -1.78 -2.70 -5.04
C VAL A 64 -2.58 -1.49 -5.48
N ILE A 65 -1.92 -0.34 -5.56
CA ILE A 65 -2.51 0.90 -6.08
C ILE A 65 -1.76 1.25 -7.37
N VAL A 66 -2.51 1.41 -8.46
CA VAL A 66 -1.96 1.76 -9.76
C VAL A 66 -2.14 3.26 -9.96
N HIS A 67 -1.05 4.00 -9.88
CA HIS A 67 -1.02 5.46 -10.00
C HIS A 67 -0.48 5.94 -11.34
N GLY A 68 0.12 5.04 -12.12
CA GLY A 68 0.79 5.38 -13.36
C GLY A 68 2.21 5.91 -13.12
N ARG A 69 3.06 5.81 -14.14
CA ARG A 69 4.43 6.32 -14.06
C ARG A 69 4.48 7.84 -14.12
N GLY A 70 3.53 8.45 -14.85
CA GLY A 70 3.45 9.90 -14.94
C GLY A 70 4.48 10.52 -15.89
N GLU A 71 4.90 9.80 -16.92
CA GLU A 71 5.86 10.31 -17.91
C GLU A 71 5.36 11.56 -18.64
N ARG A 72 4.04 11.62 -18.86
CA ARG A 72 3.40 12.71 -19.60
C ARG A 72 2.71 13.74 -18.72
N SER A 73 2.74 13.56 -17.41
CA SER A 73 2.16 14.55 -16.48
C SER A 73 3.08 15.74 -16.34
N ASN A 74 2.52 16.87 -15.92
CA ASN A 74 3.26 18.12 -15.72
C ASN A 74 2.94 18.68 -14.34
N PRO A 75 3.88 18.59 -13.37
CA PRO A 75 5.22 17.99 -13.49
C PRO A 75 5.18 16.47 -13.63
N PRO A 76 6.25 15.84 -14.13
CA PRO A 76 6.29 14.38 -14.24
C PRO A 76 6.09 13.67 -12.91
N ALA A 77 5.47 12.50 -12.95
CA ALA A 77 5.19 11.66 -11.76
C ALA A 77 4.38 12.37 -10.67
N LEU A 78 3.48 13.27 -11.06
CA LEU A 78 2.68 14.06 -10.12
C LEU A 78 1.79 13.17 -9.24
N MET A 79 0.98 12.31 -9.84
CA MET A 79 0.09 11.40 -9.12
C MET A 79 0.90 10.46 -8.23
N LYS A 80 1.95 9.86 -8.78
CA LYS A 80 2.85 8.97 -8.06
C LYS A 80 3.43 9.63 -6.82
N SER A 81 3.89 10.87 -6.94
CA SER A 81 4.49 11.62 -5.84
C SER A 81 3.48 11.90 -4.73
N PHE A 82 2.25 12.28 -5.09
CA PHE A 82 1.20 12.52 -4.11
C PHE A 82 0.75 11.22 -3.44
N VAL A 83 0.59 10.14 -4.19
CA VAL A 83 0.23 8.84 -3.61
C VAL A 83 1.27 8.41 -2.58
N ALA A 84 2.55 8.52 -2.90
CA ALA A 84 3.64 8.19 -1.97
C ALA A 84 3.53 9.00 -0.67
N SER A 85 3.23 10.30 -0.79
CA SER A 85 3.06 11.18 0.37
C SER A 85 1.83 10.80 1.20
N TRP A 86 0.68 10.57 0.54
CA TRP A 86 -0.56 10.20 1.25
C TRP A 86 -0.40 8.89 2.03
N LEU A 87 0.23 7.89 1.43
CA LEU A 87 0.40 6.59 2.06
C LEU A 87 1.22 6.67 3.35
N GLN A 88 2.24 7.53 3.40
CA GLN A 88 3.03 7.72 4.60
C GLN A 88 2.24 8.37 5.73
N GLN A 89 1.22 9.15 5.40
CA GLN A 89 0.39 9.85 6.37
C GLN A 89 -0.76 8.99 6.91
N ILE A 90 -1.06 7.89 6.26
CA ILE A 90 -2.15 6.99 6.69
C ILE A 90 -1.61 6.03 7.74
N ARG A 91 -2.13 6.16 8.96
CA ARG A 91 -1.65 5.44 10.13
C ARG A 91 -1.65 3.92 9.98
N GLU A 92 -2.64 3.39 9.27
CA GLU A 92 -2.81 1.95 9.09
C GLU A 92 -1.86 1.34 8.06
N VAL A 93 -1.14 2.16 7.32
CA VAL A 93 -0.13 1.69 6.36
C VAL A 93 1.15 1.33 7.11
N GLN A 94 1.56 0.08 7.03
CA GLN A 94 2.77 -0.43 7.67
C GLN A 94 4.01 -0.18 6.83
N CYS A 95 3.92 -0.49 5.57
CA CYS A 95 5.01 -0.26 4.62
C CYS A 95 4.47 -0.25 3.20
N VAL A 96 5.24 0.33 2.29
CA VAL A 96 4.93 0.40 0.87
C VAL A 96 6.20 0.20 0.06
N HIS A 97 6.05 -0.35 -1.12
CA HIS A 97 7.15 -0.47 -2.09
C HIS A 97 6.59 -0.52 -3.50
N SER A 98 7.28 0.11 -4.43
CA SER A 98 6.92 0.01 -5.85
C SER A 98 6.78 -1.44 -6.26
N ALA A 99 5.80 -1.72 -7.12
CA ALA A 99 5.46 -3.07 -7.51
C ALA A 99 6.52 -3.70 -8.41
N GLN A 100 6.54 -5.02 -8.42
CA GLN A 100 7.30 -5.78 -9.41
C GLN A 100 6.68 -5.56 -10.79
N ARG A 101 7.46 -5.79 -11.84
CA ARG A 101 7.04 -5.60 -13.22
C ARG A 101 5.70 -6.23 -13.55
N PHE A 102 5.50 -7.46 -13.08
CA PHE A 102 4.28 -8.21 -13.35
C PHE A 102 3.04 -7.66 -12.63
N HIS A 103 3.21 -6.70 -11.71
CA HIS A 103 2.11 -6.00 -11.04
C HIS A 103 2.01 -4.52 -11.41
N GLY A 104 2.79 -4.05 -12.39
CA GLY A 104 2.74 -2.67 -12.85
C GLY A 104 4.03 -1.88 -12.70
N GLY A 105 5.07 -2.45 -12.10
CA GLY A 105 6.38 -1.82 -11.98
C GLY A 105 6.35 -0.45 -11.29
N SER A 106 7.07 0.52 -11.85
CA SER A 106 7.15 1.87 -11.30
C SER A 106 5.84 2.67 -11.39
N GLY A 107 4.83 2.12 -12.07
CA GLY A 107 3.49 2.72 -12.15
C GLY A 107 2.52 2.23 -11.09
N ALA A 108 2.97 1.36 -10.19
CA ALA A 108 2.12 0.80 -9.14
C ALA A 108 2.90 0.66 -7.83
N VAL A 109 2.19 0.57 -6.73
CA VAL A 109 2.78 0.45 -5.40
C VAL A 109 2.05 -0.61 -4.58
N TYR A 110 2.82 -1.50 -3.95
CA TYR A 110 2.29 -2.41 -2.94
C TYR A 110 2.10 -1.67 -1.62
N VAL A 111 1.00 -1.96 -0.96
CA VAL A 111 0.69 -1.41 0.37
C VAL A 111 0.38 -2.55 1.31
N LEU A 112 1.10 -2.62 2.42
CA LEU A 112 0.80 -3.56 3.49
C LEU A 112 0.10 -2.80 4.61
N LEU A 113 -1.11 -3.25 4.94
CA LEU A 113 -1.93 -2.66 5.98
C LEU A 113 -1.77 -3.43 7.29
N ARG A 114 -1.96 -2.74 8.40
CA ARG A 114 -1.98 -3.41 9.71
C ARG A 114 -3.24 -4.26 9.85
N LYS A 115 -3.20 -5.23 10.73
CA LYS A 115 -4.38 -6.02 11.07
C LYS A 115 -5.42 -5.12 11.72
N SER A 116 -6.71 -5.40 11.47
CA SER A 116 -7.79 -4.74 12.18
C SER A 116 -7.72 -5.07 13.66
N ALA A 117 -8.34 -4.25 14.51
CA ALA A 117 -8.39 -4.51 15.95
C ALA A 117 -9.05 -5.85 16.26
N GLU A 118 -10.14 -6.17 15.56
CA GLU A 118 -10.84 -7.45 15.71
C GLU A 118 -9.95 -8.64 15.36
N LYS A 119 -9.21 -8.53 14.26
CA LYS A 119 -8.32 -9.61 13.82
C LYS A 119 -7.17 -9.81 14.80
N LYS A 120 -6.64 -8.73 15.37
CA LYS A 120 -5.61 -8.82 16.41
C LYS A 120 -6.14 -9.56 17.66
N MET A 121 -7.35 -9.26 18.07
CA MET A 121 -7.98 -9.93 19.22
C MET A 121 -8.16 -11.42 18.97
N GLU A 122 -8.68 -11.81 17.81
CA GLU A 122 -8.81 -13.21 17.43
C GLU A 122 -7.47 -13.95 17.49
N THR A 123 -6.43 -13.32 16.97
CA THR A 123 -5.08 -13.89 16.98
C THR A 123 -4.57 -14.09 18.41
N ARG A 124 -4.80 -13.12 19.31
CA ARG A 124 -4.44 -13.23 20.72
C ARG A 124 -5.18 -14.37 21.42
N GLU A 125 -6.47 -14.48 21.21
CA GLU A 125 -7.29 -15.55 21.80
C GLU A 125 -6.82 -16.92 21.34
N ARG A 126 -6.55 -17.10 20.07
CA ARG A 126 -5.99 -18.34 19.52
C ARG A 126 -4.65 -18.69 20.17
N HIS A 127 -3.81 -17.70 20.32
CA HIS A 127 -2.49 -17.88 20.94
C HIS A 127 -2.62 -18.29 22.41
N GLN A 128 -3.49 -17.63 23.15
CA GLN A 128 -3.76 -17.96 24.56
C GLN A 128 -4.30 -19.38 24.71
N LYS A 129 -5.19 -19.81 23.85
CA LYS A 129 -5.72 -21.17 23.85
C LYS A 129 -4.64 -22.22 23.61
N ARG A 130 -3.64 -21.92 22.78
CA ARG A 130 -2.52 -22.83 22.54
C ARG A 130 -1.59 -22.93 23.72
N LEU A 131 -1.45 -21.87 24.49
CA LEU A 131 -0.60 -21.82 25.68
C LEU A 131 -1.28 -22.36 26.94
N GLY A 132 -2.58 -22.36 26.94
CA GLY A 132 -3.37 -22.88 28.04
C GLY A 132 -3.68 -24.35 27.88
#